data_d125eb457c2df5c4bd85ca07e13d3adc
#
_entry.id   d125eb457c2df5c4bd85ca07e13d3adc
#
_cell.length_a   1.000
_cell.length_b   1.000
_cell.length_c   1.000
_cell.angle_alpha   90.00
_cell.angle_beta   90.00
_cell.angle_gamma   90.00
#
_symmetry.space_group_name_H-M   'P 1'
#
loop_
_entity.id
_entity.type
_entity.pdbx_description
1 polymer ?
#
loop_
_entity_poly.entity_id
_entity_poly.type
_entity_poly.pdbx_seq_one_letter_code
_entity_poly.pdbx_strand_id
1 'polypeptide(L)'
;MSERPTHRLKADGSLVYPDGYPDSAIEPLPANYYNARDLASAEERLIAAVDREREAQRAAVMTQGVGQSYAYAQKAQEVYDYRNVIGSMLATLTVPQRAARYPFAMAEVTATGESLATVISRFEAGMASSRTKIAKVEAIATKAKRAIRAASTASAKQAAYEAVTWN
;
A
#
# COMPACT_ATOMS: atom_id res chain seq x y z
N MET A 1 -27.42 25.72 -10.28
CA MET A 1 -26.18 25.18 -10.89
C MET A 1 -25.35 26.37 -11.30
N SER A 2 -24.12 26.50 -10.82
CA SER A 2 -23.23 27.59 -11.27
C SER A 2 -22.83 27.30 -12.72
N GLU A 3 -23.03 28.20 -13.62
CA GLU A 3 -22.56 28.07 -14.99
C GLU A 3 -21.03 27.94 -15.01
N ARG A 4 -20.52 27.09 -15.89
CA ARG A 4 -19.06 26.88 -16.04
C ARG A 4 -18.55 27.77 -17.18
N PRO A 5 -17.35 28.37 -17.10
CA PRO A 5 -16.74 29.09 -18.20
C PRO A 5 -16.70 28.25 -19.49
N THR A 6 -16.98 28.87 -20.61
CA THR A 6 -17.06 28.21 -21.92
C THR A 6 -15.89 28.53 -22.86
N HIS A 7 -15.06 29.50 -22.47
CA HIS A 7 -13.92 29.98 -23.25
C HIS A 7 -12.66 30.08 -22.40
N ARG A 8 -11.52 30.23 -23.05
CA ARG A 8 -10.24 30.59 -22.39
C ARG A 8 -9.61 31.79 -23.12
N LEU A 9 -8.85 32.60 -22.37
CA LEU A 9 -8.03 33.65 -22.93
C LEU A 9 -6.88 33.05 -23.73
N LYS A 10 -6.63 33.59 -24.93
CA LYS A 10 -5.49 33.15 -25.76
C LYS A 10 -4.15 33.58 -25.17
N ALA A 11 -4.13 34.62 -24.35
CA ALA A 11 -2.93 35.19 -23.77
C ALA A 11 -2.30 34.28 -22.69
N ASP A 12 -3.11 33.69 -21.81
CA ASP A 12 -2.62 32.94 -20.62
C ASP A 12 -3.40 31.65 -20.32
N GLY A 13 -4.41 31.32 -21.13
CA GLY A 13 -5.23 30.13 -20.95
C GLY A 13 -6.28 30.21 -19.82
N SER A 14 -6.45 31.36 -19.16
CA SER A 14 -7.42 31.57 -18.09
C SER A 14 -8.83 31.28 -18.56
N LEU A 15 -9.62 30.55 -17.75
CA LEU A 15 -10.99 30.21 -18.05
C LEU A 15 -11.89 31.42 -17.84
N VAL A 16 -12.67 31.77 -18.86
CA VAL A 16 -13.53 32.97 -18.87
C VAL A 16 -14.93 32.69 -19.45
N TYR A 17 -15.87 33.50 -19.08
CA TYR A 17 -17.15 33.63 -19.79
C TYR A 17 -16.96 34.56 -21.00
N PRO A 18 -17.61 34.29 -22.13
CA PRO A 18 -17.38 35.09 -23.34
C PRO A 18 -17.79 36.57 -23.20
N ASP A 19 -18.76 36.85 -22.32
CA ASP A 19 -19.27 38.19 -22.08
C ASP A 19 -18.19 39.14 -21.55
N GLY A 20 -17.94 40.22 -22.25
CA GLY A 20 -16.95 41.25 -21.87
C GLY A 20 -15.57 41.07 -22.50
N TYR A 21 -15.36 40.08 -23.33
CA TYR A 21 -14.10 39.88 -24.06
C TYR A 21 -14.33 39.95 -25.59
N PRO A 22 -13.43 40.58 -26.38
CA PRO A 22 -13.51 40.51 -27.83
C PRO A 22 -13.17 39.09 -28.34
N ASP A 23 -13.83 38.62 -29.39
CA ASP A 23 -13.63 37.30 -29.99
C ASP A 23 -12.17 37.00 -30.37
N SER A 24 -11.41 38.07 -30.70
CA SER A 24 -9.98 37.94 -30.99
C SER A 24 -9.12 37.53 -29.80
N ALA A 25 -9.58 37.79 -28.55
CA ALA A 25 -8.83 37.53 -27.30
C ALA A 25 -9.21 36.21 -26.66
N ILE A 26 -10.32 35.58 -27.06
CA ILE A 26 -10.79 34.31 -26.46
C ILE A 26 -10.85 33.21 -27.52
N GLU A 27 -10.84 31.98 -27.06
CA GLU A 27 -11.15 30.82 -27.88
C GLU A 27 -12.08 29.86 -27.12
N PRO A 28 -13.00 29.17 -27.81
CA PRO A 28 -13.90 28.24 -27.16
C PRO A 28 -13.14 27.06 -26.60
N LEU A 29 -13.60 26.55 -25.45
CA LEU A 29 -13.06 25.30 -24.89
C LEU A 29 -13.46 24.11 -25.79
N PRO A 30 -12.61 23.10 -25.93
CA PRO A 30 -13.01 21.86 -26.60
C PRO A 30 -14.29 21.28 -26.00
N ALA A 31 -15.15 20.73 -26.85
CA ALA A 31 -16.46 20.20 -26.42
C ALA A 31 -16.39 19.17 -25.26
N ASN A 32 -15.25 18.47 -25.13
CA ASN A 32 -15.00 17.47 -24.09
C ASN A 32 -14.16 18.01 -22.91
N TYR A 33 -13.85 19.31 -22.85
CA TYR A 33 -12.91 19.88 -21.88
C TYR A 33 -13.27 19.54 -20.43
N TYR A 34 -14.51 19.80 -20.03
CA TYR A 34 -14.96 19.50 -18.68
C TYR A 34 -15.10 18.00 -18.44
N ASN A 35 -15.55 17.24 -19.44
CA ASN A 35 -15.63 15.79 -19.32
C ASN A 35 -14.26 15.16 -19.08
N ALA A 36 -13.24 15.60 -19.81
CA ALA A 36 -11.87 15.12 -19.61
C ALA A 36 -11.31 15.49 -18.23
N ARG A 37 -11.55 16.74 -17.80
CA ARG A 37 -11.12 17.23 -16.48
C ARG A 37 -11.85 16.51 -15.34
N ASP A 38 -13.17 16.38 -15.44
CA ASP A 38 -13.99 15.70 -14.43
C ASP A 38 -13.61 14.21 -14.34
N LEU A 39 -13.27 13.59 -15.46
CA LEU A 39 -12.79 12.21 -15.53
C LEU A 39 -11.42 12.03 -14.85
N ALA A 40 -10.48 12.96 -15.12
CA ALA A 40 -9.15 12.93 -14.48
C ALA A 40 -9.26 13.14 -12.97
N SER A 41 -10.08 14.10 -12.53
CA SER A 41 -10.30 14.37 -11.10
C SER A 41 -10.97 13.18 -10.38
N ALA A 42 -11.90 12.49 -11.04
CA ALA A 42 -12.54 11.29 -10.52
C ALA A 42 -11.51 10.15 -10.39
N GLU A 43 -10.66 9.97 -11.40
CA GLU A 43 -9.58 8.96 -11.36
C GLU A 43 -8.62 9.19 -10.21
N GLU A 44 -8.09 10.39 -10.07
CA GLU A 44 -7.14 10.75 -9.01
C GLU A 44 -7.73 10.51 -7.62
N ARG A 45 -8.96 10.99 -7.38
CA ARG A 45 -9.67 10.80 -6.11
C ARG A 45 -9.87 9.32 -5.76
N LEU A 46 -10.27 8.49 -6.74
CA LEU A 46 -10.54 7.08 -6.53
C LEU A 46 -9.24 6.28 -6.33
N ILE A 47 -8.18 6.60 -7.06
CA ILE A 47 -6.86 6.00 -6.84
C ILE A 47 -6.35 6.33 -5.44
N ALA A 48 -6.48 7.58 -4.98
CA ALA A 48 -6.12 7.96 -3.63
C ALA A 48 -6.97 7.25 -2.56
N ALA A 49 -8.25 6.95 -2.85
CA ALA A 49 -9.09 6.15 -1.96
C ALA A 49 -8.59 4.70 -1.87
N VAL A 50 -8.26 4.06 -2.99
CA VAL A 50 -7.64 2.72 -3.01
C VAL A 50 -6.34 2.70 -2.21
N ASP A 51 -5.51 3.74 -2.31
CA ASP A 51 -4.25 3.82 -1.56
C ASP A 51 -4.49 3.93 -0.04
N ARG A 52 -5.46 4.73 0.40
CA ARG A 52 -5.83 4.81 1.82
C ARG A 52 -6.33 3.48 2.36
N GLU A 53 -7.20 2.79 1.62
CA GLU A 53 -7.71 1.47 2.02
C GLU A 53 -6.60 0.42 2.04
N ARG A 54 -5.73 0.41 1.04
CA ARG A 54 -4.55 -0.46 1.01
C ARG A 54 -3.70 -0.29 2.27
N GLU A 55 -3.39 0.94 2.68
CA GLU A 55 -2.63 1.20 3.90
C GLU A 55 -3.37 0.72 5.15
N ALA A 56 -4.68 0.91 5.23
CA ALA A 56 -5.50 0.39 6.33
C ALA A 56 -5.46 -1.15 6.40
N GLN A 57 -5.55 -1.84 5.25
CA GLN A 57 -5.45 -3.30 5.18
C GLN A 57 -4.05 -3.80 5.56
N ARG A 58 -2.98 -3.11 5.14
CA ARG A 58 -1.61 -3.43 5.56
C ARG A 58 -1.42 -3.25 7.06
N ALA A 59 -1.93 -2.15 7.61
CA ALA A 59 -1.88 -1.90 9.04
C ALA A 59 -2.62 -2.97 9.84
N ALA A 60 -3.73 -3.50 9.35
CA ALA A 60 -4.48 -4.58 9.99
C ALA A 60 -3.73 -5.93 10.01
N VAL A 61 -2.83 -6.17 9.04
CA VAL A 61 -1.99 -7.37 9.00
C VAL A 61 -0.82 -7.29 9.98
N MET A 62 -0.37 -6.08 10.29
CA MET A 62 0.78 -5.82 11.16
C MET A 62 0.32 -5.50 12.56
N THR A 63 0.89 -6.15 13.58
CA THR A 63 0.66 -5.77 14.97
C THR A 63 1.12 -4.32 15.17
N GLN A 64 0.23 -3.46 15.67
CA GLN A 64 0.50 -2.04 15.88
C GLN A 64 1.35 -1.83 17.15
N GLY A 65 2.33 -0.94 17.09
CA GLY A 65 3.12 -0.54 18.26
C GLY A 65 4.47 0.07 17.90
N VAL A 66 4.89 1.05 18.69
CA VAL A 66 6.24 1.62 18.59
C VAL A 66 7.25 0.50 18.94
N GLY A 67 8.20 0.24 18.04
CA GLY A 67 9.19 -0.82 18.22
C GLY A 67 8.81 -2.18 17.62
N GLN A 68 7.57 -2.40 17.19
CA GLN A 68 7.16 -3.66 16.54
C GLN A 68 7.94 -3.92 15.24
N SER A 69 8.14 -2.89 14.42
CA SER A 69 8.94 -3.00 13.20
C SER A 69 10.38 -3.45 13.50
N TYR A 70 10.97 -2.93 14.57
CA TYR A 70 12.30 -3.35 15.03
C TYR A 70 12.27 -4.82 15.47
N ALA A 71 11.31 -5.21 16.32
CA ALA A 71 11.19 -6.59 16.78
C ALA A 71 10.99 -7.58 15.62
N TYR A 72 10.17 -7.24 14.64
CA TYR A 72 9.99 -8.07 13.43
C TYR A 72 11.27 -8.17 12.59
N ALA A 73 12.00 -7.08 12.43
CA ALA A 73 13.28 -7.09 11.72
C ALA A 73 14.32 -7.98 12.43
N GLN A 74 14.42 -7.89 13.77
CA GLN A 74 15.31 -8.72 14.55
C GLN A 74 14.91 -10.21 14.50
N LYS A 75 13.63 -10.53 14.67
CA LYS A 75 13.14 -11.92 14.53
C LYS A 75 13.43 -12.49 13.13
N ALA A 76 13.29 -11.68 12.08
CA ALA A 76 13.61 -12.08 10.72
C ALA A 76 15.11 -12.37 10.54
N GLN A 77 15.96 -11.54 11.15
CA GLN A 77 17.41 -11.76 11.13
C GLN A 77 17.79 -13.03 11.90
N GLU A 78 17.17 -13.29 13.04
CA GLU A 78 17.41 -14.53 13.81
C GLU A 78 16.99 -15.77 13.03
N VAL A 79 15.84 -15.74 12.34
CA VAL A 79 15.41 -16.86 11.46
C VAL A 79 16.39 -17.07 10.32
N TYR A 80 16.81 -15.99 9.64
CA TYR A 80 17.79 -16.09 8.56
C TYR A 80 19.13 -16.69 9.05
N ASP A 81 19.64 -16.18 10.16
CA ASP A 81 20.89 -16.66 10.75
C ASP A 81 20.79 -18.13 11.17
N TYR A 82 19.72 -18.50 11.86
CA TYR A 82 19.48 -19.89 12.29
C TYR A 82 19.43 -20.87 11.11
N ARG A 83 18.78 -20.49 9.99
CA ARG A 83 18.65 -21.34 8.80
C ARG A 83 19.98 -21.51 8.04
N ASN A 84 20.89 -20.54 8.17
CA ASN A 84 22.18 -20.54 7.49
C ASN A 84 23.34 -21.04 8.36
N VAL A 85 23.09 -21.27 9.65
CA VAL A 85 24.11 -21.89 10.54
C VAL A 85 24.10 -23.41 10.35
N ILE A 86 25.28 -23.98 10.13
CA ILE A 86 25.45 -25.43 10.04
C ILE A 86 25.06 -26.05 11.40
N GLY A 87 24.21 -27.08 11.40
CA GLY A 87 23.66 -27.69 12.62
C GLY A 87 24.72 -28.12 13.65
N SER A 88 25.90 -28.54 13.20
CA SER A 88 27.03 -28.86 14.07
C SER A 88 27.54 -27.63 14.85
N MET A 89 27.59 -26.45 14.22
CA MET A 89 27.99 -25.22 14.93
C MET A 89 26.95 -24.80 15.97
N LEU A 90 25.65 -24.93 15.65
CA LEU A 90 24.59 -24.60 16.60
C LEU A 90 24.66 -25.52 17.88
N ALA A 91 24.99 -26.79 17.71
CA ALA A 91 25.11 -27.74 18.79
C ALA A 91 26.27 -27.41 19.73
N THR A 92 27.35 -26.78 19.25
CA THR A 92 28.51 -26.39 20.04
C THR A 92 28.32 -25.09 20.84
N LEU A 93 27.30 -24.27 20.52
CA LEU A 93 27.05 -23.03 21.24
C LEU A 93 26.53 -23.32 22.67
N THR A 94 27.12 -22.65 23.65
CA THR A 94 26.61 -22.63 25.03
C THR A 94 25.31 -21.85 25.12
N VAL A 95 24.55 -22.00 26.19
CA VAL A 95 23.31 -21.25 26.42
C VAL A 95 23.52 -19.73 26.37
N PRO A 96 24.56 -19.14 27.01
CA PRO A 96 24.82 -17.70 26.87
C PRO A 96 25.13 -17.26 25.43
N GLN A 97 25.88 -18.07 24.68
CA GLN A 97 26.20 -17.78 23.28
C GLN A 97 24.95 -17.83 22.39
N ARG A 98 24.03 -18.77 22.62
CA ARG A 98 22.74 -18.80 21.92
C ARG A 98 21.88 -17.61 22.29
N ALA A 99 21.85 -17.20 23.56
CA ALA A 99 21.10 -16.00 24.00
C ALA A 99 21.65 -14.72 23.38
N ALA A 100 22.97 -14.59 23.25
CA ALA A 100 23.57 -13.43 22.56
C ALA A 100 23.28 -13.41 21.07
N ARG A 101 23.19 -14.57 20.41
CA ARG A 101 22.99 -14.71 18.99
C ARG A 101 21.50 -14.63 18.58
N TYR A 102 20.61 -15.16 19.42
CA TYR A 102 19.16 -15.24 19.17
C TYR A 102 18.38 -14.65 20.36
N PRO A 103 18.53 -13.35 20.66
CA PRO A 103 17.99 -12.77 21.89
C PRO A 103 16.47 -12.84 21.96
N PHE A 104 15.74 -12.62 20.86
CA PHE A 104 14.28 -12.71 20.84
C PHE A 104 13.80 -14.17 20.96
N ALA A 105 14.38 -15.08 20.20
CA ALA A 105 14.00 -16.48 20.25
C ALA A 105 14.33 -17.10 21.60
N MET A 106 15.50 -16.84 22.18
CA MET A 106 15.90 -17.37 23.47
C MET A 106 15.10 -16.81 24.65
N ALA A 107 14.63 -15.54 24.55
CA ALA A 107 13.68 -15.01 25.52
C ALA A 107 12.37 -15.79 25.50
N GLU A 108 11.83 -16.11 24.31
CA GLU A 108 10.63 -16.95 24.19
C GLU A 108 10.87 -18.40 24.63
N VAL A 109 12.03 -19.01 24.31
CA VAL A 109 12.44 -20.33 24.85
C VAL A 109 12.40 -20.35 26.38
N THR A 110 12.96 -19.32 27.00
CA THR A 110 12.96 -19.19 28.46
C THR A 110 11.56 -19.06 29.04
N ALA A 111 10.70 -18.28 28.36
CA ALA A 111 9.33 -18.03 28.83
C ALA A 111 8.38 -19.22 28.62
N THR A 112 8.57 -20.00 27.54
CA THR A 112 7.64 -21.07 27.14
C THR A 112 8.13 -22.48 27.42
N GLY A 113 9.44 -22.69 27.62
CA GLY A 113 10.05 -24.00 27.69
C GLY A 113 10.17 -24.77 26.38
N GLU A 114 9.79 -24.13 25.26
CA GLU A 114 9.89 -24.73 23.92
C GLU A 114 11.34 -24.80 23.43
N SER A 115 11.60 -25.63 22.42
CA SER A 115 12.92 -25.68 21.80
C SER A 115 13.19 -24.43 20.95
N LEU A 116 14.45 -24.02 20.81
CA LEU A 116 14.86 -22.93 19.93
C LEU A 116 14.37 -23.17 18.49
N ALA A 117 14.43 -24.40 17.98
CA ALA A 117 13.96 -24.75 16.65
C ALA A 117 12.46 -24.51 16.49
N THR A 118 11.64 -24.83 17.50
CA THR A 118 10.19 -24.60 17.52
C THR A 118 9.86 -23.10 17.46
N VAL A 119 10.55 -22.32 18.31
CA VAL A 119 10.36 -20.86 18.36
C VAL A 119 10.74 -20.21 17.02
N ILE A 120 11.87 -20.56 16.45
CA ILE A 120 12.31 -20.07 15.13
C ILE A 120 11.31 -20.45 14.03
N SER A 121 10.79 -21.68 14.02
CA SER A 121 9.79 -22.12 13.05
C SER A 121 8.47 -21.33 13.20
N ARG A 122 8.08 -20.98 14.42
CA ARG A 122 6.92 -20.12 14.69
C ARG A 122 7.14 -18.70 14.17
N PHE A 123 8.32 -18.11 14.35
CA PHE A 123 8.66 -16.80 13.77
C PHE A 123 8.59 -16.84 12.25
N GLU A 124 9.17 -17.84 11.63
CA GLU A 124 9.16 -18.03 10.18
C GLU A 124 7.74 -18.16 9.63
N ALA A 125 6.89 -18.98 10.26
CA ALA A 125 5.49 -19.16 9.87
C ALA A 125 4.69 -17.85 9.97
N GLY A 126 4.89 -17.07 11.06
CA GLY A 126 4.27 -15.77 11.24
C GLY A 126 4.67 -14.77 10.16
N MET A 127 5.95 -14.72 9.83
CA MET A 127 6.46 -13.85 8.74
C MET A 127 5.93 -14.28 7.36
N ALA A 128 5.87 -15.58 7.07
CA ALA A 128 5.33 -16.11 5.82
C ALA A 128 3.85 -15.75 5.67
N SER A 129 3.06 -15.91 6.73
CA SER A 129 1.64 -15.53 6.77
C SER A 129 1.43 -14.04 6.50
N SER A 130 2.15 -13.17 7.20
CA SER A 130 2.06 -11.71 7.02
C SER A 130 2.49 -11.29 5.61
N ARG A 131 3.58 -11.86 5.09
CA ARG A 131 4.07 -11.60 3.73
C ARG A 131 3.04 -11.96 2.67
N THR A 132 2.39 -13.12 2.81
CA THR A 132 1.33 -13.58 1.90
C THR A 132 0.13 -12.64 1.91
N LYS A 133 -0.32 -12.23 3.10
CA LYS A 133 -1.45 -11.29 3.25
C LYS A 133 -1.13 -9.93 2.63
N ILE A 134 0.04 -9.37 2.90
CA ILE A 134 0.49 -8.09 2.32
C ILE A 134 0.57 -8.19 0.79
N ALA A 135 1.16 -9.25 0.25
CA ALA A 135 1.23 -9.45 -1.19
C ALA A 135 -0.17 -9.51 -1.85
N LYS A 136 -1.15 -10.13 -1.19
CA LYS A 136 -2.54 -10.15 -1.64
C LYS A 136 -3.15 -8.75 -1.67
N VAL A 137 -2.97 -7.96 -0.61
CA VAL A 137 -3.43 -6.57 -0.53
C VAL A 137 -2.84 -5.72 -1.66
N GLU A 138 -1.53 -5.83 -1.93
CA GLU A 138 -0.87 -5.11 -3.04
C GLU A 138 -1.42 -5.52 -4.41
N ALA A 139 -1.68 -6.82 -4.62
CA ALA A 139 -2.25 -7.32 -5.87
C ALA A 139 -3.67 -6.79 -6.10
N ILE A 140 -4.51 -6.75 -5.05
CA ILE A 140 -5.86 -6.19 -5.11
C ILE A 140 -5.82 -4.70 -5.45
N ALA A 141 -4.98 -3.92 -4.76
CA ALA A 141 -4.81 -2.49 -5.04
C ALA A 141 -4.35 -2.23 -6.48
N THR A 142 -3.40 -3.02 -6.97
CA THR A 142 -2.91 -2.92 -8.35
C THR A 142 -4.02 -3.20 -9.36
N LYS A 143 -4.81 -4.26 -9.14
CA LYS A 143 -5.96 -4.60 -10.00
C LYS A 143 -7.00 -3.49 -10.00
N ALA A 144 -7.36 -2.97 -8.83
CA ALA A 144 -8.32 -1.88 -8.66
C ALA A 144 -7.89 -0.62 -9.43
N LYS A 145 -6.66 -0.18 -9.25
CA LYS A 145 -6.12 1.00 -9.96
C LYS A 145 -6.10 0.82 -11.48
N ARG A 146 -5.79 -0.38 -11.97
CA ARG A 146 -5.86 -0.68 -13.41
C ARG A 146 -7.29 -0.59 -13.93
N ALA A 147 -8.27 -1.13 -13.21
CA ALA A 147 -9.68 -1.06 -13.59
C ALA A 147 -10.20 0.37 -13.61
N ILE A 148 -9.86 1.18 -12.60
CA ILE A 148 -10.22 2.61 -12.54
C ILE A 148 -9.62 3.37 -13.73
N ARG A 149 -8.33 3.15 -14.05
CA ARG A 149 -7.68 3.82 -15.19
C ARG A 149 -8.28 3.41 -16.53
N ALA A 150 -8.64 2.15 -16.70
CA ALA A 150 -9.23 1.62 -17.93
C ALA A 150 -10.66 2.10 -18.19
N ALA A 151 -11.39 2.49 -17.15
CA ALA A 151 -12.76 2.95 -17.28
C ALA A 151 -12.85 4.32 -17.98
N SER A 152 -13.74 4.44 -18.98
CA SER A 152 -13.86 5.60 -19.86
C SER A 152 -14.83 6.66 -19.36
N THR A 153 -15.60 6.41 -18.30
CA THR A 153 -16.55 7.36 -17.71
C THR A 153 -16.38 7.45 -16.19
N ALA A 154 -16.76 8.58 -15.61
CA ALA A 154 -16.70 8.79 -14.16
C ALA A 154 -17.54 7.76 -13.39
N SER A 155 -18.72 7.39 -13.90
CA SER A 155 -19.57 6.36 -13.32
C SER A 155 -18.92 4.97 -13.38
N ALA A 156 -18.30 4.61 -14.52
CA ALA A 156 -17.59 3.35 -14.65
C ALA A 156 -16.35 3.29 -13.75
N LYS A 157 -15.64 4.41 -13.55
CA LYS A 157 -14.53 4.50 -12.58
C LYS A 157 -15.01 4.29 -11.14
N GLN A 158 -16.14 4.89 -10.79
CA GLN A 158 -16.76 4.72 -9.48
C GLN A 158 -17.17 3.24 -9.26
N ALA A 159 -17.83 2.62 -10.22
CA ALA A 159 -18.21 1.21 -10.16
C ALA A 159 -16.98 0.27 -10.04
N ALA A 160 -15.88 0.58 -10.73
CA ALA A 160 -14.64 -0.16 -10.62
C ALA A 160 -14.02 -0.08 -9.21
N TYR A 161 -14.13 1.08 -8.56
CA TYR A 161 -13.71 1.24 -7.16
C TYR A 161 -14.62 0.47 -6.20
N GLU A 162 -15.95 0.59 -6.34
CA GLU A 162 -16.94 -0.09 -5.48
C GLU A 162 -16.88 -1.62 -5.57
N ALA A 163 -16.38 -2.15 -6.68
CA ALA A 163 -16.17 -3.59 -6.87
C ALA A 163 -14.93 -4.14 -6.15
N VAL A 164 -14.13 -3.29 -5.48
CA VAL A 164 -12.92 -3.72 -4.77
C VAL A 164 -13.29 -4.47 -3.50
N THR A 165 -12.80 -5.70 -3.38
CA THR A 165 -12.94 -6.52 -2.18
C THR A 165 -11.56 -6.89 -1.65
N TRP A 166 -11.32 -6.67 -0.37
CA TRP A 166 -10.01 -6.87 0.29
C TRP A 166 -9.85 -8.24 0.98
N ASN A 167 -10.69 -9.23 0.61
CA ASN A 167 -10.72 -10.57 1.23
C ASN A 167 -9.62 -11.50 0.72
#